data_099e86dce41bda67f473961fc44d19d8
#
_entry.id   099e86dce41bda67f473961fc44d19d8
#
_cell.length_a   1.000
_cell.length_b   1.000
_cell.length_c   1.000
_cell.angle_alpha   90.00
_cell.angle_beta   90.00
_cell.angle_gamma   90.00
#
_symmetry.space_group_name_H-M   'P 1'
#
loop_
_entity.id
_entity.type
_entity.pdbx_description
1 polymer ?
#
loop_
_entity_poly.entity_id
_entity_poly.type
_entity_poly.pdbx_seq_one_letter_code
_entity_poly.pdbx_strand_id
1 'polypeptide(L)'
;MVYVISRSNAFELLTKYLKDDRMVKHCLAVGAIMKALGERLGESAEVWELVGLLHDIDYDYVGRDMTKHGLGALHLLEGVLPSEALEAIASHNEHNGFKPRSERAVELMHALRASDHLAGLIVATALVMPNKKLNEVKLETLMKKFKAKDFARGVSRDRIREVEKLGISLDEFLELGLEALKEVAVELGL
;
A
#
# COMPACT_ATOMS: atom_id res chain seq x y z
N MET A 1 12.76 -18.01 14.44
CA MET A 1 12.77 -17.97 12.96
C MET A 1 11.39 -17.45 12.55
N VAL A 2 11.30 -16.27 11.94
CA VAL A 2 10.03 -15.75 11.43
C VAL A 2 9.77 -16.46 10.10
N TYR A 3 8.70 -17.21 9.99
CA TYR A 3 8.27 -17.81 8.73
C TYR A 3 7.49 -16.75 7.96
N VAL A 4 8.10 -16.20 6.93
CA VAL A 4 7.38 -15.35 5.97
C VAL A 4 6.43 -16.26 5.20
N ILE A 5 5.13 -16.00 5.28
CA ILE A 5 4.12 -16.80 4.58
C ILE A 5 4.12 -16.49 3.08
N SER A 6 3.65 -17.43 2.25
CA SER A 6 3.51 -17.17 0.81
C SER A 6 2.44 -16.10 0.53
N ARG A 7 2.54 -15.43 -0.64
CA ARG A 7 1.52 -14.47 -1.11
C ARG A 7 0.11 -15.08 -1.10
N SER A 8 -0.02 -16.34 -1.51
CA SER A 8 -1.31 -17.05 -1.51
C SER A 8 -1.89 -17.18 -0.10
N ASN A 9 -1.08 -17.63 0.87
CA ASN A 9 -1.52 -17.74 2.27
C ASN A 9 -1.83 -16.38 2.88
N ALA A 10 -1.09 -15.35 2.52
CA ALA A 10 -1.36 -13.98 2.95
C ALA A 10 -2.69 -13.46 2.41
N PHE A 11 -3.00 -13.75 1.15
CA PHE A 11 -4.28 -13.39 0.54
C PHE A 11 -5.46 -14.13 1.18
N GLU A 12 -5.32 -15.42 1.48
CA GLU A 12 -6.32 -16.18 2.23
C GLU A 12 -6.54 -15.59 3.63
N LEU A 13 -5.44 -15.22 4.31
CA LEU A 13 -5.51 -14.58 5.62
C LEU A 13 -6.20 -13.22 5.54
N LEU A 14 -5.85 -12.38 4.56
CA LEU A 14 -6.50 -11.08 4.32
C LEU A 14 -8.01 -11.24 4.16
N THR A 15 -8.44 -12.11 3.25
CA THR A 15 -9.87 -12.30 2.92
C THR A 15 -10.67 -12.98 4.03
N LYS A 16 -10.00 -13.61 4.99
CA LYS A 16 -10.64 -14.09 6.22
C LYS A 16 -11.15 -12.94 7.09
N TYR A 17 -10.42 -11.83 7.16
CA TYR A 17 -10.72 -10.70 8.05
C TYR A 17 -11.31 -9.49 7.33
N LEU A 18 -10.90 -9.22 6.09
CA LEU A 18 -11.38 -8.10 5.28
C LEU A 18 -12.39 -8.60 4.25
N LYS A 19 -13.62 -8.06 4.28
CA LYS A 19 -14.75 -8.57 3.48
C LYS A 19 -15.17 -7.68 2.32
N ASP A 20 -14.83 -6.40 2.34
CA ASP A 20 -15.12 -5.48 1.25
C ASP A 20 -14.16 -5.74 0.07
N ASP A 21 -14.70 -6.19 -1.09
CA ASP A 21 -13.92 -6.49 -2.30
C ASP A 21 -13.07 -5.29 -2.77
N ARG A 22 -13.56 -4.06 -2.59
CA ARG A 22 -12.83 -2.85 -2.95
C ARG A 22 -11.60 -2.66 -2.07
N MET A 23 -11.71 -2.96 -0.77
CA MET A 23 -10.60 -2.90 0.16
C MET A 23 -9.59 -4.03 -0.10
N VAL A 24 -10.06 -5.23 -0.43
CA VAL A 24 -9.18 -6.34 -0.84
C VAL A 24 -8.38 -5.96 -2.09
N LYS A 25 -9.03 -5.39 -3.11
CA LYS A 25 -8.35 -4.88 -4.32
C LYS A 25 -7.38 -3.75 -4.01
N HIS A 26 -7.74 -2.87 -3.07
CA HIS A 26 -6.82 -1.83 -2.59
C HIS A 26 -5.55 -2.45 -1.99
N CYS A 27 -5.68 -3.44 -1.11
CA CYS A 27 -4.55 -4.15 -0.54
C CYS A 27 -3.67 -4.84 -1.59
N LEU A 28 -4.28 -5.44 -2.63
CA LEU A 28 -3.55 -6.00 -3.78
C LEU A 28 -2.75 -4.93 -4.52
N ALA A 29 -3.36 -3.76 -4.77
CA ALA A 29 -2.70 -2.64 -5.43
C ALA A 29 -1.52 -2.11 -4.60
N VAL A 30 -1.72 -1.91 -3.30
CA VAL A 30 -0.65 -1.46 -2.39
C VAL A 30 0.48 -2.50 -2.33
N GLY A 31 0.15 -3.80 -2.27
CA GLY A 31 1.12 -4.89 -2.31
C GLY A 31 1.99 -4.85 -3.57
N ALA A 32 1.39 -4.64 -4.74
CA ALA A 32 2.13 -4.55 -6.01
C ALA A 32 3.11 -3.35 -6.03
N ILE A 33 2.68 -2.17 -5.57
CA ILE A 33 3.56 -1.00 -5.48
C ILE A 33 4.70 -1.24 -4.48
N MET A 34 4.38 -1.77 -3.31
CA MET A 34 5.38 -2.08 -2.28
C MET A 34 6.42 -3.09 -2.78
N LYS A 35 6.00 -4.14 -3.51
CA LYS A 35 6.90 -5.09 -4.15
C LYS A 35 7.90 -4.40 -5.08
N ALA A 36 7.39 -3.62 -6.04
CA ALA A 36 8.23 -2.91 -6.99
C ALA A 36 9.18 -1.90 -6.32
N LEU A 37 8.70 -1.22 -5.26
CA LEU A 37 9.52 -0.30 -4.47
C LEU A 37 10.62 -1.05 -3.69
N GLY A 38 10.31 -2.21 -3.12
CA GLY A 38 11.27 -3.09 -2.45
C GLY A 38 12.38 -3.54 -3.41
N GLU A 39 12.01 -4.01 -4.61
CA GLU A 39 12.96 -4.38 -5.67
C GLU A 39 13.87 -3.21 -6.05
N ARG A 40 13.29 -2.02 -6.24
CA ARG A 40 14.03 -0.80 -6.59
C ARG A 40 15.03 -0.37 -5.52
N LEU A 41 14.71 -0.60 -4.25
CA LEU A 41 15.57 -0.25 -3.11
C LEU A 41 16.57 -1.36 -2.73
N GLY A 42 16.56 -2.50 -3.42
CA GLY A 42 17.41 -3.66 -3.11
C GLY A 42 16.97 -4.43 -1.85
N GLU A 43 15.68 -4.36 -1.53
CA GLU A 43 15.05 -4.95 -0.38
C GLU A 43 14.37 -6.28 -0.70
N SER A 44 13.87 -6.99 0.31
CA SER A 44 13.06 -8.19 0.08
C SER A 44 11.70 -7.82 -0.53
N ALA A 45 11.59 -7.97 -1.85
CA ALA A 45 10.35 -7.71 -2.59
C ALA A 45 9.16 -8.51 -2.01
N GLU A 46 9.40 -9.76 -1.60
CA GLU A 46 8.38 -10.62 -1.00
C GLU A 46 7.85 -10.05 0.33
N VAL A 47 8.74 -9.65 1.23
CA VAL A 47 8.34 -9.04 2.52
C VAL A 47 7.61 -7.73 2.29
N TRP A 48 8.09 -6.90 1.37
CA TRP A 48 7.47 -5.61 1.06
C TRP A 48 6.09 -5.78 0.43
N GLU A 49 5.91 -6.75 -0.48
CA GLU A 49 4.60 -7.12 -1.04
C GLU A 49 3.62 -7.50 0.08
N LEU A 50 4.06 -8.33 1.02
CA LEU A 50 3.22 -8.78 2.13
C LEU A 50 2.83 -7.65 3.08
N VAL A 51 3.73 -6.70 3.33
CA VAL A 51 3.40 -5.50 4.11
C VAL A 51 2.27 -4.71 3.45
N GLY A 52 2.36 -4.46 2.14
CA GLY A 52 1.31 -3.78 1.40
C GLY A 52 0.01 -4.56 1.33
N LEU A 53 0.09 -5.87 1.10
CA LEU A 53 -1.09 -6.75 1.02
C LEU A 53 -1.84 -6.85 2.35
N LEU A 54 -1.15 -6.80 3.48
CA LEU A 54 -1.73 -7.07 4.80
C LEU A 54 -1.95 -5.81 5.65
N HIS A 55 -1.63 -4.60 5.14
CA HIS A 55 -1.65 -3.38 5.96
C HIS A 55 -3.02 -3.06 6.55
N ASP A 56 -4.09 -3.36 5.84
CA ASP A 56 -5.48 -3.10 6.24
C ASP A 56 -6.23 -4.35 6.77
N ILE A 57 -5.51 -5.44 7.08
CA ILE A 57 -6.13 -6.71 7.49
C ILE A 57 -7.07 -6.57 8.69
N ASP A 58 -6.80 -5.63 9.57
CA ASP A 58 -7.56 -5.42 10.79
C ASP A 58 -8.72 -4.42 10.64
N TYR A 59 -8.89 -3.79 9.46
CA TYR A 59 -9.84 -2.69 9.28
C TYR A 59 -11.28 -3.06 9.67
N ASP A 60 -11.80 -4.17 9.14
CA ASP A 60 -13.13 -4.67 9.55
C ASP A 60 -13.10 -5.34 10.94
N TYR A 61 -11.98 -5.96 11.33
CA TYR A 61 -11.80 -6.64 12.62
C TYR A 61 -11.92 -5.66 13.81
N VAL A 62 -11.38 -4.45 13.67
CA VAL A 62 -11.50 -3.39 14.70
C VAL A 62 -12.75 -2.53 14.54
N GLY A 63 -13.68 -2.94 13.67
CA GLY A 63 -14.94 -2.23 13.43
C GLY A 63 -14.75 -0.85 12.78
N ARG A 64 -13.68 -0.69 11.99
CA ARG A 64 -13.30 0.58 11.30
C ARG A 64 -12.97 1.71 12.27
N ASP A 65 -12.62 1.38 13.51
CA ASP A 65 -12.19 2.34 14.52
C ASP A 65 -10.75 2.76 14.24
N MET A 66 -10.56 3.98 13.74
CA MET A 66 -9.23 4.51 13.38
C MET A 66 -8.28 4.63 14.56
N THR A 67 -8.77 4.67 15.79
CA THR A 67 -7.90 4.67 16.98
C THR A 67 -7.32 3.29 17.30
N LYS A 68 -7.86 2.24 16.69
CA LYS A 68 -7.43 0.83 16.84
C LYS A 68 -6.85 0.24 15.57
N HIS A 69 -7.20 0.81 14.41
CA HIS A 69 -6.73 0.34 13.11
C HIS A 69 -5.19 0.41 13.03
N GLY A 70 -4.59 -0.67 12.57
CA GLY A 70 -3.15 -0.93 12.60
C GLY A 70 -2.68 -1.64 13.88
N LEU A 71 -3.28 -1.33 15.05
CA LEU A 71 -2.95 -2.03 16.30
C LEU A 71 -3.51 -3.46 16.31
N GLY A 72 -4.69 -3.68 15.74
CA GLY A 72 -5.26 -5.01 15.57
C GLY A 72 -4.40 -5.90 14.69
N ALA A 73 -3.72 -5.35 13.70
CA ALA A 73 -2.79 -6.07 12.82
C ALA A 73 -1.62 -6.69 13.59
N LEU A 74 -1.12 -6.03 14.66
CA LEU A 74 -0.05 -6.59 15.51
C LEU A 74 -0.44 -7.96 16.08
N HIS A 75 -1.70 -8.10 16.48
CA HIS A 75 -2.21 -9.36 17.02
C HIS A 75 -2.47 -10.41 15.92
N LEU A 76 -3.05 -9.98 14.78
CA LEU A 76 -3.42 -10.89 13.69
C LEU A 76 -2.21 -11.43 12.92
N LEU A 77 -1.10 -10.67 12.90
CA LEU A 77 0.10 -10.98 12.13
C LEU A 77 1.30 -11.39 12.99
N GLU A 78 1.10 -11.60 14.30
CA GLU A 78 2.14 -12.08 15.20
C GLU A 78 2.72 -13.41 14.68
N GLY A 79 4.05 -13.48 14.52
CA GLY A 79 4.74 -14.64 13.97
C GLY A 79 4.61 -14.84 12.46
N VAL A 80 3.86 -13.97 11.76
CA VAL A 80 3.63 -14.04 10.30
C VAL A 80 4.64 -13.16 9.54
N LEU A 81 4.94 -11.98 10.08
CA LEU A 81 5.86 -11.00 9.48
C LEU A 81 7.00 -10.65 10.46
N PRO A 82 8.14 -10.13 9.95
CA PRO A 82 9.19 -9.55 10.79
C PRO A 82 8.67 -8.40 11.66
N SER A 83 9.32 -8.17 12.80
CA SER A 83 8.89 -7.14 13.78
C SER A 83 8.82 -5.73 13.19
N GLU A 84 9.79 -5.36 12.36
CA GLU A 84 9.83 -4.06 11.67
C GLU A 84 8.68 -3.89 10.67
N ALA A 85 8.26 -4.97 10.01
CA ALA A 85 7.09 -4.97 9.13
C ALA A 85 5.79 -4.78 9.92
N LEU A 86 5.66 -5.45 11.08
CA LEU A 86 4.52 -5.26 11.98
C LEU A 86 4.46 -3.83 12.52
N GLU A 87 5.61 -3.25 12.92
CA GLU A 87 5.67 -1.86 13.39
C GLU A 87 5.30 -0.87 12.27
N ALA A 88 5.72 -1.12 11.02
CA ALA A 88 5.36 -0.30 9.88
C ALA A 88 3.84 -0.34 9.63
N ILE A 89 3.24 -1.54 9.63
CA ILE A 89 1.78 -1.70 9.51
C ILE A 89 1.06 -1.01 10.67
N ALA A 90 1.50 -1.20 11.92
CA ALA A 90 0.86 -0.56 13.05
C ALA A 90 0.93 0.96 13.00
N SER A 91 2.00 1.53 12.44
CA SER A 91 2.25 2.97 12.39
C SER A 91 1.80 3.67 11.11
N HIS A 92 1.28 2.93 10.09
CA HIS A 92 0.82 3.57 8.86
C HIS A 92 -0.37 4.51 9.10
N ASN A 93 -1.24 4.14 10.04
CA ASN A 93 -2.34 4.97 10.52
C ASN A 93 -1.90 5.81 11.73
N GLU A 94 -1.83 7.13 11.57
CA GLU A 94 -1.37 8.06 12.61
C GLU A 94 -2.38 8.30 13.75
N HIS A 95 -3.64 7.91 13.57
CA HIS A 95 -4.71 8.16 14.54
C HIS A 95 -4.68 7.21 15.75
N ASN A 96 -3.94 6.10 15.66
CA ASN A 96 -3.80 5.13 16.74
C ASN A 96 -2.66 5.44 17.73
N GLY A 97 -1.82 6.44 17.42
CA GLY A 97 -0.72 6.90 18.27
C GLY A 97 0.50 5.98 18.33
N PHE A 98 0.52 4.85 17.58
CA PHE A 98 1.68 3.96 17.54
C PHE A 98 2.86 4.63 16.83
N LYS A 99 4.07 4.43 17.35
CA LYS A 99 5.31 4.94 16.75
C LYS A 99 6.29 3.79 16.54
N PRO A 100 6.86 3.65 15.34
CA PRO A 100 7.87 2.64 15.08
C PRO A 100 9.14 2.93 15.89
N ARG A 101 9.87 1.89 16.27
CA ARG A 101 11.04 1.98 17.17
C ARG A 101 12.37 1.93 16.43
N SER A 102 12.41 1.26 15.28
CA SER A 102 13.64 1.11 14.49
C SER A 102 13.61 2.01 13.26
N GLU A 103 14.79 2.44 12.79
CA GLU A 103 14.92 3.18 11.52
C GLU A 103 14.32 2.39 10.36
N ARG A 104 14.52 1.07 10.36
CA ARG A 104 13.97 0.17 9.34
C ARG A 104 12.43 0.18 9.31
N ALA A 105 11.79 0.15 10.47
CA ALA A 105 10.34 0.26 10.56
C ALA A 105 9.85 1.65 10.12
N VAL A 106 10.60 2.71 10.38
CA VAL A 106 10.28 4.07 9.91
C VAL A 106 10.36 4.16 8.37
N GLU A 107 11.41 3.62 7.76
CA GLU A 107 11.55 3.57 6.30
C GLU A 107 10.39 2.81 5.65
N LEU A 108 10.09 1.62 6.17
CA LEU A 108 9.00 0.78 5.67
C LEU A 108 7.62 1.42 5.87
N MET A 109 7.41 2.15 6.97
CA MET A 109 6.21 2.96 7.20
C MET A 109 6.06 4.07 6.16
N HIS A 110 7.14 4.79 5.83
CA HIS A 110 7.09 5.82 4.79
C HIS A 110 6.79 5.24 3.42
N ALA A 111 7.40 4.10 3.08
CA ALA A 111 7.11 3.36 1.86
C ALA A 111 5.63 2.95 1.79
N LEU A 112 5.11 2.37 2.87
CA LEU A 112 3.72 1.91 2.96
C LEU A 112 2.73 3.07 2.81
N ARG A 113 2.91 4.16 3.56
CA ARG A 113 2.05 5.35 3.46
C ARG A 113 2.06 5.96 2.07
N ALA A 114 3.22 6.04 1.44
CA ALA A 114 3.33 6.55 0.08
C ALA A 114 2.61 5.65 -0.92
N SER A 115 2.78 4.32 -0.81
CA SER A 115 2.19 3.33 -1.70
C SER A 115 0.67 3.24 -1.55
N ASP A 116 0.14 3.30 -0.33
CA ASP A 116 -1.28 3.32 -0.02
C ASP A 116 -1.99 4.48 -0.74
N HIS A 117 -1.49 5.70 -0.57
CA HIS A 117 -2.07 6.86 -1.22
C HIS A 117 -1.83 6.88 -2.74
N LEU A 118 -0.69 6.38 -3.22
CA LEU A 118 -0.44 6.29 -4.67
C LEU A 118 -1.38 5.28 -5.34
N ALA A 119 -1.63 4.13 -4.74
CA ALA A 119 -2.59 3.14 -5.23
C ALA A 119 -3.97 3.77 -5.44
N GLY A 120 -4.46 4.52 -4.45
CA GLY A 120 -5.73 5.25 -4.55
C GLY A 120 -5.75 6.26 -5.70
N LEU A 121 -4.66 7.01 -5.92
CA LEU A 121 -4.57 7.98 -7.02
C LEU A 121 -4.59 7.30 -8.39
N ILE A 122 -3.83 6.22 -8.56
CA ILE A 122 -3.73 5.51 -9.84
C ILE A 122 -5.07 4.85 -10.19
N VAL A 123 -5.69 4.16 -9.24
CA VAL A 123 -7.02 3.54 -9.42
C VAL A 123 -8.07 4.60 -9.77
N ALA A 124 -8.12 5.73 -9.04
CA ALA A 124 -9.01 6.82 -9.36
C ALA A 124 -8.76 7.40 -10.76
N THR A 125 -7.50 7.45 -11.19
CA THR A 125 -7.14 7.91 -12.54
C THR A 125 -7.63 6.93 -13.60
N ALA A 126 -7.45 5.62 -13.39
CA ALA A 126 -7.95 4.60 -14.32
C ALA A 126 -9.48 4.65 -14.46
N LEU A 127 -10.21 4.82 -13.36
CA LEU A 127 -11.67 4.86 -13.34
C LEU A 127 -12.28 6.04 -14.12
N VAL A 128 -11.53 7.11 -14.38
CA VAL A 128 -11.99 8.24 -15.22
C VAL A 128 -11.50 8.15 -16.67
N MET A 129 -10.77 7.10 -17.04
CA MET A 129 -10.44 6.81 -18.43
C MET A 129 -11.64 6.26 -19.19
N PRO A 130 -11.69 6.40 -20.55
CA PRO A 130 -12.86 6.00 -21.35
C PRO A 130 -13.32 4.55 -21.12
N ASN A 131 -12.41 3.59 -21.05
CA ASN A 131 -12.73 2.18 -20.81
C ASN A 131 -12.45 1.76 -19.37
N LYS A 132 -12.09 2.68 -18.48
CA LYS A 132 -11.74 2.42 -17.07
C LYS A 132 -10.63 1.39 -16.91
N LYS A 133 -9.60 1.45 -17.77
CA LYS A 133 -8.48 0.51 -17.78
C LYS A 133 -7.16 1.19 -17.43
N LEU A 134 -6.33 0.49 -16.65
CA LEU A 134 -4.99 0.94 -16.27
C LEU A 134 -4.07 1.15 -17.50
N ASN A 135 -4.22 0.35 -18.52
CA ASN A 135 -3.45 0.49 -19.77
C ASN A 135 -3.70 1.80 -20.52
N GLU A 136 -4.81 2.49 -20.25
CA GLU A 136 -5.12 3.81 -20.81
C GLU A 136 -4.42 4.95 -20.06
N VAL A 137 -3.94 4.68 -18.85
CA VAL A 137 -3.29 5.70 -17.99
C VAL A 137 -1.85 5.89 -18.46
N LYS A 138 -1.55 7.11 -18.91
CA LYS A 138 -0.18 7.54 -19.22
C LYS A 138 0.40 8.27 -18.01
N LEU A 139 1.73 8.25 -17.87
CA LEU A 139 2.43 8.92 -16.79
C LEU A 139 2.07 10.42 -16.72
N GLU A 140 2.01 11.10 -17.89
CA GLU A 140 1.66 12.52 -17.96
C GLU A 140 0.23 12.78 -17.43
N THR A 141 -0.69 11.85 -17.67
CA THR A 141 -2.06 11.93 -17.14
C THR A 141 -2.05 11.79 -15.62
N LEU A 142 -1.33 10.80 -15.09
CA LEU A 142 -1.18 10.59 -13.65
C LEU A 142 -0.55 11.82 -12.97
N MET A 143 0.52 12.39 -13.55
CA MET A 143 1.17 13.60 -13.05
C MET A 143 0.21 14.80 -13.03
N LYS A 144 -0.62 14.97 -14.05
CA LYS A 144 -1.68 16.01 -14.06
C LYS A 144 -2.70 15.78 -12.95
N LYS A 145 -3.12 14.52 -12.73
CA LYS A 145 -4.06 14.16 -11.66
C LYS A 145 -3.44 14.32 -10.27
N PHE A 146 -2.15 14.06 -10.12
CA PHE A 146 -1.42 14.35 -8.88
C PHE A 146 -1.48 15.84 -8.52
N LYS A 147 -1.28 16.74 -9.50
CA LYS A 147 -1.30 18.20 -9.31
C LYS A 147 -2.73 18.75 -9.07
N ALA A 148 -3.75 18.04 -9.53
CA ALA A 148 -5.14 18.46 -9.40
C ALA A 148 -5.67 18.14 -7.99
N LYS A 149 -5.64 19.10 -7.08
CA LYS A 149 -6.03 18.93 -5.66
C LYS A 149 -7.50 18.50 -5.47
N ASP A 150 -8.38 18.87 -6.39
CA ASP A 150 -9.80 18.50 -6.35
C ASP A 150 -10.08 17.07 -6.84
N PHE A 151 -9.11 16.44 -7.49
CA PHE A 151 -9.21 15.05 -7.94
C PHE A 151 -8.78 14.10 -6.82
N ALA A 152 -9.56 13.02 -6.57
CA ALA A 152 -9.30 12.04 -5.53
C ALA A 152 -8.96 12.70 -4.18
N ARG A 153 -9.89 13.48 -3.62
CA ARG A 153 -9.69 14.32 -2.41
C ARG A 153 -9.25 13.54 -1.17
N GLY A 154 -9.61 12.25 -1.09
CA GLY A 154 -9.18 11.38 0.01
C GLY A 154 -7.69 10.96 -0.05
N VAL A 155 -7.01 11.23 -1.18
CA VAL A 155 -5.62 10.90 -1.38
C VAL A 155 -4.72 12.06 -0.95
N SER A 156 -3.88 11.84 0.05
CA SER A 156 -2.89 12.83 0.50
C SER A 156 -1.67 12.83 -0.41
N ARG A 157 -1.42 13.96 -1.08
CA ARG A 157 -0.22 14.16 -1.92
C ARG A 157 1.05 14.23 -1.09
N ASP A 158 0.95 14.74 0.14
CA ASP A 158 2.08 14.80 1.06
C ASP A 158 2.50 13.39 1.52
N ARG A 159 1.54 12.47 1.68
CA ARG A 159 1.85 11.06 1.95
C ARG A 159 2.54 10.39 0.77
N ILE A 160 2.10 10.61 -0.46
CA ILE A 160 2.79 10.09 -1.65
C ILE A 160 4.25 10.59 -1.68
N ARG A 161 4.49 11.84 -1.30
CA ARG A 161 5.83 12.42 -1.25
C ARG A 161 6.72 11.87 -0.13
N GLU A 162 6.18 11.09 0.81
CA GLU A 162 7.01 10.44 1.83
C GLU A 162 8.05 9.48 1.21
N VAL A 163 7.84 9.01 -0.03
CA VAL A 163 8.82 8.23 -0.78
C VAL A 163 10.16 8.97 -0.99
N GLU A 164 10.14 10.31 -1.04
CA GLU A 164 11.33 11.13 -1.20
C GLU A 164 12.30 10.97 -0.02
N LYS A 165 11.80 10.58 1.16
CA LYS A 165 12.62 10.24 2.34
C LYS A 165 13.43 8.95 2.16
N LEU A 166 13.06 8.13 1.18
CA LEU A 166 13.76 6.89 0.81
C LEU A 166 14.72 7.10 -0.36
N GLY A 167 14.94 8.35 -0.81
CA GLY A 167 15.81 8.69 -1.92
C GLY A 167 15.21 8.43 -3.31
N ILE A 168 13.91 8.18 -3.40
CA ILE A 168 13.19 7.99 -4.66
C ILE A 168 12.49 9.30 -5.03
N SER A 169 12.68 9.79 -6.26
CA SER A 169 11.97 10.99 -6.72
C SER A 169 10.48 10.73 -6.91
N LEU A 170 9.66 11.78 -6.77
CA LEU A 170 8.22 11.67 -7.01
C LEU A 170 7.90 11.11 -8.40
N ASP A 171 8.56 11.63 -9.44
CA ASP A 171 8.29 11.24 -10.83
C ASP A 171 8.62 9.75 -11.06
N GLU A 172 9.76 9.29 -10.54
CA GLU A 172 10.14 7.87 -10.55
C GLU A 172 9.11 7.00 -9.82
N PHE A 173 8.64 7.44 -8.66
CA PHE A 173 7.65 6.69 -7.88
C PHE A 173 6.28 6.62 -8.56
N LEU A 174 5.83 7.70 -9.20
CA LEU A 174 4.59 7.69 -9.97
C LEU A 174 4.66 6.71 -11.14
N GLU A 175 5.79 6.66 -11.85
CA GLU A 175 6.02 5.72 -12.95
C GLU A 175 6.07 4.28 -12.45
N LEU A 176 6.88 4.01 -11.42
CA LEU A 176 7.02 2.69 -10.80
C LEU A 176 5.66 2.16 -10.32
N GLY A 177 4.88 2.97 -9.62
CA GLY A 177 3.57 2.56 -9.13
C GLY A 177 2.57 2.29 -10.25
N LEU A 178 2.59 3.11 -11.31
CA LEU A 178 1.72 2.92 -12.46
C LEU A 178 2.02 1.59 -13.18
N GLU A 179 3.30 1.29 -13.43
CA GLU A 179 3.69 0.04 -14.08
C GLU A 179 3.38 -1.17 -13.18
N ALA A 180 3.66 -1.10 -11.88
CA ALA A 180 3.31 -2.15 -10.93
C ALA A 180 1.80 -2.48 -10.94
N LEU A 181 0.93 -1.45 -11.00
CA LEU A 181 -0.52 -1.70 -11.05
C LEU A 181 -0.98 -2.26 -12.41
N LYS A 182 -0.32 -1.92 -13.51
CA LYS A 182 -0.61 -2.52 -14.82
C LYS A 182 -0.35 -4.03 -14.82
N GLU A 183 0.69 -4.50 -14.13
CA GLU A 183 0.99 -5.93 -14.02
C GLU A 183 -0.12 -6.72 -13.32
N VAL A 184 -0.79 -6.12 -12.35
CA VAL A 184 -1.89 -6.74 -11.58
C VAL A 184 -3.29 -6.27 -12.03
N ALA A 185 -3.39 -5.61 -13.18
CA ALA A 185 -4.64 -5.02 -13.69
C ALA A 185 -5.81 -6.02 -13.74
N VAL A 186 -5.54 -7.27 -14.12
CA VAL A 186 -6.54 -8.34 -14.18
C VAL A 186 -7.09 -8.66 -12.79
N GLU A 187 -6.22 -8.75 -11.77
CA GLU A 187 -6.63 -9.01 -10.38
C GLU A 187 -7.48 -7.84 -9.84
N LEU A 188 -7.18 -6.60 -10.25
CA LEU A 188 -7.92 -5.41 -9.87
C LEU A 188 -9.24 -5.24 -10.64
N GLY A 189 -9.36 -5.88 -11.81
CA GLY A 189 -10.50 -5.71 -12.72
C GLY A 189 -10.46 -4.42 -13.56
N LEU A 190 -9.28 -3.81 -13.74
CA LEU A 190 -9.04 -2.52 -14.40
C LEU A 190 -8.29 -2.65 -15.72
#